data_935facf76a241f662d9cced4d971e8c6
#
_entry.id   935facf76a241f662d9cced4d971e8c6
#
_cell.length_a   1.000
_cell.length_b   1.000
_cell.length_c   1.000
_cell.angle_alpha   90.00
_cell.angle_beta   90.00
_cell.angle_gamma   90.00
#
_symmetry.space_group_name_H-M   'P 1'
#
loop_
_entity.id
_entity.type
_entity.pdbx_description
1 polymer ?
#
loop_
_entity_poly.entity_id
_entity_poly.type
_entity_poly.pdbx_seq_one_letter_code
_entity_poly.pdbx_strand_id
1 'polypeptide(L)'
;MHWQCSVMRSSKAHHKGSSLAVPCLLDSDAVLGTGPVCTNLGLKPGQRLTVKGKTLPNAKSFVMNLGKDSNHLGLHFNPRFDAHGDVNTIVCNSKKVEEWGTEHRETVFPFQKGAPIEISFAINPSDVTVHLPGHQFTFPNRLGLQVFDYFDAQGDFTLQSLSWE
;
A
#
# COMPACT_ATOMS: atom_id res chain seq x y z
N MET A 1 5.77 -10.07 -17.54
CA MET A 1 6.08 -11.07 -16.50
C MET A 1 5.48 -10.58 -15.19
N HIS A 2 4.61 -11.36 -14.59
CA HIS A 2 4.02 -11.05 -13.29
C HIS A 2 5.05 -11.41 -12.21
N TRP A 3 5.46 -10.43 -11.41
CA TRP A 3 6.29 -10.69 -10.24
C TRP A 3 5.38 -10.94 -9.06
N GLN A 4 5.42 -12.15 -8.56
CA GLN A 4 4.66 -12.57 -7.40
C GLN A 4 5.65 -12.80 -6.26
N CYS A 5 5.67 -11.91 -5.27
CA CYS A 5 6.37 -12.15 -4.02
C CYS A 5 5.48 -13.04 -3.14
N SER A 6 5.81 -14.32 -3.04
CA SER A 6 5.13 -15.24 -2.15
C SER A 6 5.93 -15.33 -0.84
N VAL A 7 5.35 -14.87 0.24
CA VAL A 7 5.97 -15.01 1.56
C VAL A 7 5.72 -16.42 2.07
N MET A 8 6.74 -17.28 2.01
CA MET A 8 6.71 -18.56 2.72
C MET A 8 6.92 -18.32 4.22
N ARG A 9 5.91 -18.60 5.02
CA ARG A 9 6.07 -18.65 6.47
C ARG A 9 6.89 -19.88 6.85
N SER A 10 8.08 -19.67 7.36
CA SER A 10 8.80 -20.72 8.09
C SER A 10 8.11 -20.94 9.44
N SER A 11 7.54 -22.12 9.62
CA SER A 11 7.06 -22.60 10.90
C SER A 11 8.25 -22.95 11.78
N LYS A 12 8.60 -22.07 12.69
CA LYS A 12 9.20 -22.29 14.04
C LYS A 12 10.05 -21.10 14.45
N ALA A 13 9.58 -20.34 15.42
CA ALA A 13 10.29 -20.07 16.67
C ALA A 13 9.60 -18.93 17.44
N HIS A 14 9.32 -19.19 18.69
CA HIS A 14 9.01 -18.17 19.68
C HIS A 14 10.22 -17.26 19.85
N HIS A 15 10.12 -16.01 19.40
CA HIS A 15 10.96 -14.93 19.94
C HIS A 15 10.25 -13.60 19.76
N LYS A 16 10.25 -12.82 20.83
CA LYS A 16 9.78 -11.43 20.89
C LYS A 16 10.56 -10.59 19.86
N GLY A 17 9.82 -9.87 19.02
CA GLY A 17 10.36 -8.76 18.24
C GLY A 17 11.28 -9.18 17.09
N SER A 18 10.75 -9.82 16.07
CA SER A 18 11.48 -9.97 14.81
C SER A 18 10.76 -9.21 13.69
N SER A 19 11.28 -8.03 13.39
CA SER A 19 11.06 -7.40 12.10
C SER A 19 11.65 -8.32 11.04
N LEU A 20 10.80 -9.06 10.33
CA LEU A 20 11.22 -9.77 9.12
C LEU A 20 11.15 -8.78 7.97
N ALA A 21 12.22 -7.99 7.82
CA ALA A 21 12.47 -7.31 6.56
C ALA A 21 12.81 -8.39 5.53
N VAL A 22 11.87 -8.72 4.67
CA VAL A 22 12.17 -9.47 3.45
C VAL A 22 12.63 -8.42 2.44
N PRO A 23 13.93 -8.39 2.08
CA PRO A 23 14.35 -7.54 0.97
C PRO A 23 13.70 -8.09 -0.29
N CYS A 24 12.68 -7.41 -0.78
CA CYS A 24 12.22 -7.59 -2.13
C CYS A 24 13.35 -7.04 -3.02
N LEU A 25 14.23 -7.92 -3.51
CA LEU A 25 15.23 -7.53 -4.50
C LEU A 25 14.48 -7.19 -5.79
N LEU A 26 14.32 -5.90 -6.00
CA LEU A 26 13.78 -5.35 -7.23
C LEU A 26 14.91 -5.29 -8.25
N ASP A 27 14.82 -6.11 -9.27
CA ASP A 27 15.59 -5.89 -10.49
C ASP A 27 15.18 -4.54 -11.11
N SER A 28 16.19 -3.77 -11.50
CA SER A 28 16.09 -2.36 -11.92
C SER A 28 15.38 -2.11 -13.26
N ASP A 29 14.76 -3.12 -13.87
CA ASP A 29 14.12 -3.02 -15.19
C ASP A 29 12.61 -3.31 -15.13
N ALA A 30 11.88 -2.61 -14.25
CA ALA A 30 10.41 -2.71 -14.24
C ALA A 30 9.83 -1.98 -15.46
N VAL A 31 9.37 -2.76 -16.43
CA VAL A 31 8.56 -2.30 -17.55
C VAL A 31 7.30 -1.61 -17.03
N LEU A 32 7.04 -0.42 -17.56
CA LEU A 32 5.86 0.42 -17.35
C LEU A 32 4.56 -0.40 -17.18
N GLY A 33 3.93 -0.31 -16.01
CA GLY A 33 2.55 -0.69 -15.80
C GLY A 33 2.24 -1.80 -14.78
N THR A 34 3.21 -2.57 -14.30
CA THR A 34 2.96 -3.61 -13.29
C THR A 34 3.99 -3.50 -12.17
N GLY A 35 3.55 -2.95 -11.03
CA GLY A 35 4.36 -2.89 -9.82
C GLY A 35 4.39 -4.21 -9.06
N PRO A 36 5.10 -4.27 -7.92
CA PRO A 36 5.19 -5.45 -7.09
C PRO A 36 3.82 -5.85 -6.54
N VAL A 37 3.58 -7.15 -6.48
CA VAL A 37 2.41 -7.77 -5.86
C VAL A 37 2.87 -8.70 -4.76
N CYS A 38 2.33 -8.54 -3.56
CA CYS A 38 2.59 -9.40 -2.42
C CYS A 38 1.29 -10.08 -1.99
N THR A 39 1.37 -11.38 -1.72
CA THR A 39 0.24 -12.19 -1.26
C THR A 39 0.59 -12.92 0.02
N ASN A 40 -0.42 -13.41 0.75
CA ASN A 40 -0.24 -14.15 2.00
C ASN A 40 0.44 -13.33 3.11
N LEU A 41 0.20 -12.03 3.16
CA LEU A 41 0.76 -11.15 4.18
C LEU A 41 0.25 -11.49 5.57
N GLY A 42 -1.01 -11.88 5.69
CA GLY A 42 -1.64 -12.26 6.95
C GLY A 42 -1.69 -11.12 7.96
N LEU A 43 -1.86 -9.88 7.49
CA LEU A 43 -1.95 -8.71 8.36
C LEU A 43 -3.27 -8.68 9.10
N LYS A 44 -3.20 -8.57 10.43
CA LYS A 44 -4.34 -8.54 11.34
C LYS A 44 -4.38 -7.23 12.12
N PRO A 45 -5.52 -6.90 12.75
CA PRO A 45 -5.60 -5.78 13.67
C PRO A 45 -4.45 -5.80 14.71
N GLY A 46 -3.85 -4.63 14.92
CA GLY A 46 -2.66 -4.43 15.73
C GLY A 46 -1.34 -4.49 14.96
N GLN A 47 -1.36 -4.87 13.70
CA GLN A 47 -0.17 -4.90 12.85
C GLN A 47 -0.10 -3.70 11.91
N ARG A 48 1.11 -3.38 11.49
CA ARG A 48 1.42 -2.23 10.63
C ARG A 48 2.26 -2.68 9.45
N LEU A 49 1.86 -2.26 8.26
CA LEU A 49 2.64 -2.39 7.02
C LEU A 49 3.34 -1.07 6.74
N THR A 50 4.65 -1.09 6.56
CA THR A 50 5.44 0.09 6.21
C THR A 50 6.02 -0.06 4.81
N VAL A 51 5.78 0.94 3.98
CA VAL A 51 6.18 1.01 2.57
C VAL A 51 7.18 2.14 2.41
N LYS A 52 8.37 1.83 1.91
CA LYS A 52 9.40 2.82 1.57
C LYS A 52 9.73 2.76 0.10
N GLY A 53 9.91 3.91 -0.50
CA GLY A 53 10.28 3.99 -1.90
C GLY A 53 10.54 5.42 -2.34
N LYS A 54 10.41 5.64 -3.64
CA LYS A 54 10.69 6.92 -4.25
C LYS A 54 9.69 7.19 -5.37
N THR A 55 9.14 8.40 -5.40
CA THR A 55 8.35 8.86 -6.54
C THR A 55 9.23 9.18 -7.73
N LEU A 56 8.70 9.01 -8.95
CA LEU A 56 9.42 9.37 -10.17
C LEU A 56 9.52 10.90 -10.31
N PRO A 57 10.56 11.42 -11.02
CA PRO A 57 10.75 12.86 -11.19
C PRO A 57 9.57 13.58 -11.85
N ASN A 58 8.86 12.89 -12.75
CA ASN A 58 7.70 13.41 -13.44
C ASN A 58 6.40 12.72 -13.02
N ALA A 59 6.32 12.27 -11.76
CA ALA A 59 5.18 11.54 -11.25
C ALA A 59 3.88 12.32 -11.45
N LYS A 60 2.87 11.64 -11.99
CA LYS A 60 1.49 12.12 -12.07
C LYS A 60 0.63 11.51 -10.99
N SER A 61 0.78 10.22 -10.75
CA SER A 61 0.09 9.49 -9.70
C SER A 61 0.74 8.15 -9.39
N PHE A 62 0.45 7.61 -8.23
CA PHE A 62 0.75 6.23 -7.89
C PHE A 62 -0.38 5.63 -7.06
N VAL A 63 -0.39 4.31 -6.96
CA VAL A 63 -1.43 3.57 -6.24
C VAL A 63 -0.78 2.54 -5.34
N MET A 64 -1.33 2.40 -4.14
CA MET A 64 -1.08 1.27 -3.25
C MET A 64 -2.43 0.66 -2.88
N ASN A 65 -2.55 -0.65 -3.06
CA ASN A 65 -3.76 -1.40 -2.73
C ASN A 65 -3.50 -2.36 -1.58
N LEU A 66 -4.40 -2.37 -0.62
CA LEU A 66 -4.43 -3.32 0.49
C LEU A 66 -5.77 -4.03 0.53
N GLY A 67 -5.77 -5.35 0.66
CA GLY A 67 -7.01 -6.08 0.73
C GLY A 67 -6.84 -7.57 1.01
N LYS A 68 -7.87 -8.31 0.68
CA LYS A 68 -7.88 -9.78 0.71
C LYS A 68 -7.19 -10.35 -0.53
N ASP A 69 -7.48 -9.78 -1.68
CA ASP A 69 -6.96 -10.12 -3.00
C ASP A 69 -7.16 -8.92 -3.95
N SER A 70 -6.81 -9.06 -5.22
CA SER A 70 -6.94 -7.98 -6.23
C SER A 70 -8.38 -7.53 -6.50
N ASN A 71 -9.36 -8.36 -6.15
CA ASN A 71 -10.79 -8.07 -6.34
C ASN A 71 -11.47 -7.56 -5.07
N HIS A 72 -10.85 -7.69 -3.91
CA HIS A 72 -11.36 -7.26 -2.62
C HIS A 72 -10.36 -6.34 -1.94
N LEU A 73 -10.45 -5.06 -2.25
CA LEU A 73 -9.57 -4.02 -1.72
C LEU A 73 -10.25 -3.30 -0.56
N GLY A 74 -9.71 -3.48 0.62
CA GLY A 74 -10.14 -2.72 1.80
C GLY A 74 -9.70 -1.26 1.71
N LEU A 75 -8.56 -1.00 1.07
CA LEU A 75 -8.05 0.33 0.79
C LEU A 75 -7.36 0.37 -0.57
N HIS A 76 -7.88 1.21 -1.44
CA HIS A 76 -7.21 1.73 -2.63
C HIS A 76 -6.71 3.13 -2.30
N PHE A 77 -5.40 3.29 -2.21
CA PHE A 77 -4.74 4.53 -1.83
C PHE A 77 -4.06 5.13 -3.06
N ASN A 78 -4.58 6.27 -3.55
CA ASN A 78 -4.15 6.85 -4.82
C ASN A 78 -3.76 8.34 -4.69
N PRO A 79 -2.51 8.64 -4.35
CA PRO A 79 -1.98 9.99 -4.44
C PRO A 79 -1.87 10.45 -5.89
N ARG A 80 -2.44 11.63 -6.17
CA ARG A 80 -2.46 12.28 -7.49
C ARG A 80 -1.74 13.61 -7.40
N PHE A 81 -0.59 13.72 -8.06
CA PHE A 81 0.09 15.00 -8.26
C PHE A 81 -0.67 15.86 -9.27
N ASP A 82 -1.02 15.23 -10.40
CA ASP A 82 -1.85 15.80 -11.45
C ASP A 82 -2.40 14.67 -12.33
N ALA A 83 -3.56 14.17 -11.97
CA ALA A 83 -4.21 13.05 -12.66
C ALA A 83 -5.72 13.07 -12.42
N HIS A 84 -6.47 12.61 -13.41
CA HIS A 84 -7.93 12.46 -13.35
C HIS A 84 -8.68 13.72 -12.89
N GLY A 85 -8.14 14.91 -13.19
CA GLY A 85 -8.71 16.19 -12.78
C GLY A 85 -8.40 16.60 -11.34
N ASP A 86 -7.68 15.79 -10.57
CA ASP A 86 -7.21 16.13 -9.24
C ASP A 86 -5.75 16.59 -9.25
N VAL A 87 -5.44 17.63 -8.48
CA VAL A 87 -4.08 18.13 -8.27
C VAL A 87 -3.74 18.05 -6.80
N ASN A 88 -2.59 17.45 -6.46
CA ASN A 88 -2.10 17.29 -5.09
C ASN A 88 -3.18 16.78 -4.13
N THR A 89 -3.85 15.71 -4.51
CA THR A 89 -4.95 15.12 -3.76
C THR A 89 -4.74 13.63 -3.62
N ILE A 90 -5.00 13.10 -2.42
CA ILE A 90 -5.02 11.66 -2.19
C ILE A 90 -6.47 11.19 -2.30
N VAL A 91 -6.73 10.28 -3.24
CA VAL A 91 -8.04 9.66 -3.40
C VAL A 91 -8.00 8.26 -2.84
N CYS A 92 -8.88 7.97 -1.90
CA CYS A 92 -9.03 6.65 -1.28
C CYS A 92 -10.38 6.05 -1.63
N ASN A 93 -10.42 4.74 -1.81
CA ASN A 93 -11.65 4.01 -2.04
C ASN A 93 -11.53 2.55 -1.58
N SER A 94 -12.63 1.84 -1.64
CA SER A 94 -12.71 0.39 -1.47
C SER A 94 -13.27 -0.25 -2.74
N LYS A 95 -12.95 -1.53 -2.95
CA LYS A 95 -13.43 -2.28 -4.11
C LYS A 95 -13.87 -3.67 -3.68
N LYS A 96 -15.04 -4.08 -4.13
CA LYS A 96 -15.57 -5.45 -3.95
C LYS A 96 -15.93 -6.01 -5.32
N VAL A 97 -15.12 -6.96 -5.81
CA VAL A 97 -15.18 -7.48 -7.17
C VAL A 97 -14.99 -6.33 -8.18
N GLU A 98 -15.99 -5.93 -8.91
CA GLU A 98 -15.92 -4.83 -9.88
C GLU A 98 -16.56 -3.52 -9.36
N GLU A 99 -17.10 -3.55 -8.14
CA GLU A 99 -17.80 -2.41 -7.56
C GLU A 99 -16.85 -1.54 -6.70
N TRP A 100 -16.69 -0.31 -7.10
CA TRP A 100 -16.04 0.72 -6.31
C TRP A 100 -17.02 1.33 -5.32
N GLY A 101 -16.53 1.65 -4.13
CA GLY A 101 -17.28 2.41 -3.13
C GLY A 101 -17.28 3.90 -3.39
N THR A 102 -17.64 4.68 -2.38
CA THR A 102 -17.60 6.14 -2.42
C THR A 102 -16.17 6.63 -2.19
N GLU A 103 -15.66 7.47 -3.09
CA GLU A 103 -14.34 8.06 -2.97
C GLU A 103 -14.23 8.98 -1.74
N HIS A 104 -13.10 8.90 -1.05
CA HIS A 104 -12.69 9.82 -0.01
C HIS A 104 -11.44 10.58 -0.46
N ARG A 105 -11.44 11.90 -0.28
CA ARG A 105 -10.31 12.77 -0.66
C ARG A 105 -9.67 13.38 0.56
N GLU A 106 -8.35 13.27 0.64
CA GLU A 106 -7.47 13.99 1.54
C GLU A 106 -6.74 15.09 0.77
N THR A 107 -6.79 16.31 1.28
CA THR A 107 -6.14 17.48 0.65
C THR A 107 -4.76 17.77 1.22
N VAL A 108 -4.43 17.21 2.38
CA VAL A 108 -3.05 17.24 2.88
C VAL A 108 -2.23 16.29 2.02
N PHE A 109 -1.25 16.84 1.29
CA PHE A 109 -0.47 16.12 0.30
C PHE A 109 1.02 16.31 0.55
N PRO A 110 1.64 15.47 1.44
CA PRO A 110 3.02 15.67 1.87
C PRO A 110 4.04 15.00 0.93
N PHE A 111 3.71 14.86 -0.34
CA PHE A 111 4.57 14.22 -1.33
C PHE A 111 5.19 15.23 -2.28
N GLN A 112 6.41 14.91 -2.71
CA GLN A 112 7.15 15.63 -3.75
C GLN A 112 7.55 14.67 -4.86
N LYS A 113 7.61 15.16 -6.09
CA LYS A 113 8.09 14.38 -7.23
C LYS A 113 9.58 14.12 -7.10
N GLY A 114 10.02 12.91 -7.48
CA GLY A 114 11.42 12.53 -7.43
C GLY A 114 12.02 12.42 -6.03
N ALA A 115 11.19 12.26 -4.99
CA ALA A 115 11.62 12.24 -3.60
C ALA A 115 11.32 10.90 -2.91
N PRO A 116 12.11 10.55 -1.88
CA PRO A 116 11.80 9.40 -1.02
C PRO A 116 10.47 9.60 -0.31
N ILE A 117 9.73 8.52 -0.14
CA ILE A 117 8.50 8.50 0.64
C ILE A 117 8.48 7.29 1.58
N GLU A 118 7.83 7.47 2.72
CA GLU A 118 7.52 6.42 3.67
C GLU A 118 6.06 6.53 4.07
N ILE A 119 5.31 5.45 3.88
CA ILE A 119 3.89 5.37 4.20
C ILE A 119 3.68 4.13 5.05
N SER A 120 2.94 4.26 6.16
CA SER A 120 2.56 3.12 6.98
C SER A 120 1.04 2.98 7.04
N PHE A 121 0.59 1.74 6.99
CA PHE A 121 -0.81 1.35 7.12
C PHE A 121 -0.98 0.52 8.38
N ALA A 122 -1.59 1.10 9.41
CA ALA A 122 -1.88 0.40 10.65
C ALA A 122 -3.28 -0.21 10.57
N ILE A 123 -3.35 -1.53 10.71
CA ILE A 123 -4.61 -2.26 10.67
C ILE A 123 -5.26 -2.19 12.04
N ASN A 124 -6.47 -1.64 12.10
CA ASN A 124 -7.30 -1.59 13.29
C ASN A 124 -8.55 -2.46 13.11
N PRO A 125 -9.30 -2.78 14.17
CA PRO A 125 -10.50 -3.61 14.04
C PRO A 125 -11.56 -3.08 13.06
N SER A 126 -11.71 -1.75 12.97
CA SER A 126 -12.76 -1.10 12.17
C SER A 126 -12.27 -0.18 11.06
N ASP A 127 -10.97 0.09 11.00
CA ASP A 127 -10.39 0.99 10.01
C ASP A 127 -8.91 0.68 9.73
N VAL A 128 -8.34 1.40 8.79
CA VAL A 128 -6.90 1.46 8.52
C VAL A 128 -6.44 2.88 8.78
N THR A 129 -5.46 3.06 9.66
CA THR A 129 -4.81 4.35 9.86
C THR A 129 -3.66 4.48 8.86
N VAL A 130 -3.73 5.48 8.02
CA VAL A 130 -2.68 5.81 7.05
C VAL A 130 -1.76 6.87 7.67
N HIS A 131 -0.50 6.52 7.88
CA HIS A 131 0.52 7.42 8.40
C HIS A 131 1.37 7.95 7.25
N LEU A 132 1.38 9.26 7.10
CA LEU A 132 2.15 10.03 6.14
C LEU A 132 3.16 10.92 6.86
N PRO A 133 4.16 11.48 6.18
CA PRO A 133 5.02 12.50 6.78
C PRO A 133 4.20 13.69 7.32
N GLY A 134 4.21 13.86 8.65
CA GLY A 134 3.51 14.97 9.33
C GLY A 134 1.98 14.95 9.30
N HIS A 135 1.37 13.88 8.82
CA HIS A 135 -0.08 13.75 8.73
C HIS A 135 -0.55 12.30 8.85
N GLN A 136 -1.73 12.10 9.41
CA GLN A 136 -2.38 10.79 9.41
C GLN A 136 -3.89 10.95 9.26
N PHE A 137 -4.52 9.94 8.71
CA PHE A 137 -5.98 9.84 8.61
C PHE A 137 -6.40 8.38 8.69
N THR A 138 -7.69 8.14 8.91
CA THR A 138 -8.26 6.81 8.93
C THR A 138 -9.17 6.59 7.73
N PHE A 139 -9.19 5.35 7.24
CA PHE A 139 -10.12 4.90 6.21
C PHE A 139 -10.92 3.70 6.75
N PRO A 140 -12.25 3.71 6.70
CA PRO A 140 -13.06 2.66 7.30
C PRO A 140 -12.86 1.32 6.58
N ASN A 141 -12.85 0.24 7.34
CA ASN A 141 -12.83 -1.14 6.81
C ASN A 141 -14.24 -1.52 6.33
N ARG A 142 -14.62 -1.03 5.16
CA ARG A 142 -15.99 -1.20 4.61
C ARG A 142 -16.32 -2.63 4.25
N LEU A 143 -15.33 -3.44 3.91
CA LEU A 143 -15.50 -4.84 3.56
C LEU A 143 -15.52 -5.77 4.78
N GLY A 144 -15.23 -5.25 5.97
CA GLY A 144 -15.14 -6.05 7.19
C GLY A 144 -14.04 -7.10 7.14
N LEU A 145 -12.92 -6.81 6.47
CA LEU A 145 -11.79 -7.73 6.37
C LEU A 145 -11.16 -7.94 7.75
N GLN A 146 -11.01 -9.20 8.14
CA GLN A 146 -10.32 -9.58 9.38
C GLN A 146 -8.83 -9.81 9.15
N VAL A 147 -8.44 -10.12 7.93
CA VAL A 147 -7.07 -10.33 7.50
C VAL A 147 -6.85 -9.63 6.18
N PHE A 148 -5.74 -8.89 6.08
CA PHE A 148 -5.27 -8.28 4.84
C PHE A 148 -4.10 -9.11 4.32
N ASP A 149 -4.36 -9.87 3.27
CA ASP A 149 -3.39 -10.81 2.68
C ASP A 149 -2.69 -10.28 1.42
N TYR A 150 -3.18 -9.17 0.88
CA TYR A 150 -2.79 -8.66 -0.42
C TYR A 150 -2.29 -7.21 -0.33
N PHE A 151 -1.17 -6.96 -1.01
CA PHE A 151 -0.66 -5.62 -1.27
C PHE A 151 -0.13 -5.55 -2.70
N ASP A 152 -0.41 -4.46 -3.39
CA ASP A 152 0.29 -4.07 -4.61
C ASP A 152 0.63 -2.58 -4.61
N ALA A 153 1.65 -2.22 -5.38
CA ALA A 153 2.00 -0.85 -5.67
C ALA A 153 2.20 -0.69 -7.18
N GLN A 154 1.67 0.38 -7.75
CA GLN A 154 1.75 0.65 -9.19
C GLN A 154 1.77 2.16 -9.47
N GLY A 155 2.12 2.51 -10.71
CA GLY A 155 2.21 3.91 -11.14
C GLY A 155 3.61 4.49 -10.95
N ASP A 156 3.69 5.80 -10.75
CA ASP A 156 4.94 6.57 -10.80
C ASP A 156 5.72 6.52 -9.48
N PHE A 157 5.97 5.31 -9.01
CA PHE A 157 6.59 5.01 -7.75
C PHE A 157 7.48 3.77 -7.86
N THR A 158 8.68 3.84 -7.28
CA THR A 158 9.58 2.70 -7.15
C THR A 158 9.60 2.23 -5.71
N LEU A 159 9.18 0.99 -5.47
CA LEU A 159 9.23 0.36 -4.15
C LEU A 159 10.68 -0.01 -3.82
N GLN A 160 11.14 0.36 -2.62
CA GLN A 160 12.47 0.02 -2.09
C GLN A 160 12.39 -1.03 -0.99
N SER A 161 11.43 -0.94 -0.09
CA SER A 161 11.22 -1.93 0.96
C SER A 161 9.76 -2.00 1.40
N LEU A 162 9.38 -3.18 1.84
CA LEU A 162 8.11 -3.49 2.45
C LEU A 162 8.37 -4.26 3.75
N SER A 163 7.89 -3.77 4.86
CA SER A 163 8.05 -4.42 6.16
C SER A 163 6.74 -4.37 6.94
N TRP A 164 6.55 -5.33 7.84
CA TRP A 164 5.38 -5.34 8.72
C TRP A 164 5.74 -5.94 10.07
N GLU A 165 5.04 -5.49 11.09
CA GLU A 165 5.20 -5.89 12.49
C GLU A 165 3.86 -6.04 13.19
#